data_486f75c1be481ffe09d6d8e997e307b0
#
_entry.id   486f75c1be481ffe09d6d8e997e307b0
#
_cell.length_a   1.000
_cell.length_b   1.000
_cell.length_c   1.000
_cell.angle_alpha   90.00
_cell.angle_beta   90.00
_cell.angle_gamma   90.00
#
_symmetry.space_group_name_H-M   'P 1'
#
loop_
_entity.id
_entity.type
_entity.pdbx_description
1 polymer ?
#
loop_
_entity_poly.entity_id
_entity_poly.type
_entity_poly.pdbx_seq_one_letter_code
_entity_poly.pdbx_strand_id
1 'polypeptide(L)'
;PIEGAKAEVIEYNPGFTPDNKYVEIMDIVKSVTDTVDIMDAKILVSGGRGVGEEGFGMLKELAEVLGGEVSCSRAVVDNGWQPRDIQVGQTGKTVRPNVYFAIGISGAIQHVAGMEDSDLIVAINKDEDAPIFDVADYGIVGDLNKIVPALTEKLRAVVK
;
A
#
# COMPACT_ATOMS: atom_id res chain seq x y z
N PRO A 1 13.41 11.95 -24.98
CA PRO A 1 14.79 12.37 -24.78
C PRO A 1 15.35 12.92 -26.09
N ILE A 2 16.02 14.07 -26.03
CA ILE A 2 16.69 14.64 -27.22
C ILE A 2 18.03 13.94 -27.34
N GLU A 3 18.23 13.19 -28.41
CA GLU A 3 19.45 12.45 -28.68
C GLU A 3 20.62 13.43 -28.81
N GLY A 4 21.70 13.25 -28.02
CA GLY A 4 22.87 14.12 -28.03
C GLY A 4 22.80 15.34 -27.10
N ALA A 5 21.72 15.53 -26.34
CA ALA A 5 21.65 16.59 -25.35
C ALA A 5 22.70 16.37 -24.24
N LYS A 6 23.56 17.39 -24.02
CA LYS A 6 24.53 17.41 -22.93
C LYS A 6 24.05 18.42 -21.88
N ALA A 7 24.01 17.99 -20.61
CA ALA A 7 23.78 18.89 -19.51
C ALA A 7 25.13 19.38 -18.95
N GLU A 8 25.19 20.66 -18.61
CA GLU A 8 26.32 21.20 -17.85
C GLU A 8 26.09 20.86 -16.37
N VAL A 9 27.05 20.18 -15.75
CA VAL A 9 27.04 19.88 -14.31
C VAL A 9 27.88 20.94 -13.62
N ILE A 10 27.21 21.78 -12.82
CA ILE A 10 27.85 22.81 -12.02
C ILE A 10 27.96 22.28 -10.58
N GLU A 11 29.17 22.06 -10.10
CA GLU A 11 29.39 21.76 -8.69
C GLU A 11 29.32 23.07 -7.88
N TYR A 12 28.33 23.13 -6.99
CA TYR A 12 28.15 24.26 -6.08
C TYR A 12 28.45 23.83 -4.65
N ASN A 13 29.46 24.44 -4.04
CA ASN A 13 29.72 24.28 -2.62
C ASN A 13 29.03 25.44 -1.86
N PRO A 14 27.97 25.18 -1.09
CA PRO A 14 27.23 26.21 -0.36
C PRO A 14 28.01 26.82 0.80
N GLY A 15 29.23 26.35 1.09
CA GLY A 15 30.09 26.93 2.13
C GLY A 15 29.51 26.82 3.53
N PHE A 16 28.79 25.73 3.84
CA PHE A 16 28.24 25.52 5.19
C PHE A 16 29.36 25.51 6.24
N THR A 17 29.20 26.33 7.25
CA THR A 17 30.05 26.39 8.44
C THR A 17 29.37 25.67 9.60
N PRO A 18 30.09 25.33 10.70
CA PRO A 18 29.48 24.76 11.90
C PRO A 18 28.32 25.60 12.44
N ASP A 19 28.36 26.92 12.27
CA ASP A 19 27.32 27.86 12.71
C ASP A 19 26.01 27.75 11.91
N ASN A 20 26.02 27.04 10.77
CA ASN A 20 24.83 26.76 9.97
C ASN A 20 24.16 25.43 10.36
N LYS A 21 24.71 24.70 11.33
CA LYS A 21 24.11 23.48 11.87
C LYS A 21 23.19 23.81 13.04
N TYR A 22 21.89 23.88 12.77
CA TYR A 22 20.88 24.09 13.82
C TYR A 22 20.33 22.79 14.43
N VAL A 23 20.65 21.63 13.81
CA VAL A 23 20.20 20.33 14.24
C VAL A 23 21.34 19.32 14.13
N GLU A 24 21.57 18.55 15.17
CA GLU A 24 22.52 17.43 15.18
C GLU A 24 21.71 16.13 15.34
N ILE A 25 21.97 15.15 14.44
CA ILE A 25 21.38 13.83 14.57
C ILE A 25 22.17 13.08 15.63
N MET A 26 21.60 12.90 16.81
CA MET A 26 22.24 12.23 17.94
C MET A 26 22.27 10.71 17.79
N ASP A 27 21.20 10.14 17.21
CA ASP A 27 21.11 8.71 16.97
C ASP A 27 20.05 8.42 15.88
N ILE A 28 20.26 7.32 15.16
CA ILE A 28 19.29 6.79 14.19
C ILE A 28 18.88 5.38 14.67
N VAL A 29 17.81 5.30 15.42
CA VAL A 29 17.23 4.01 15.83
C VAL A 29 16.45 3.44 14.64
N LYS A 30 17.05 2.47 13.96
CA LYS A 30 16.32 1.66 12.97
C LYS A 30 15.51 0.62 13.74
N SER A 31 14.19 0.66 13.59
CA SER A 31 13.33 -0.46 13.98
C SER A 31 13.73 -1.66 13.13
N VAL A 32 14.33 -2.67 13.74
CA VAL A 32 14.55 -3.98 13.10
C VAL A 32 13.20 -4.71 13.20
N THR A 33 12.35 -4.46 12.23
CA THR A 33 11.18 -5.30 12.01
C THR A 33 11.57 -6.34 10.99
N ASP A 34 11.44 -7.64 11.32
CA ASP A 34 11.58 -8.76 10.38
C ASP A 34 10.42 -8.80 9.34
N THR A 35 9.77 -7.65 9.12
CA THR A 35 8.67 -7.53 8.16
C THR A 35 9.24 -7.17 6.79
N VAL A 36 8.82 -7.93 5.79
CA VAL A 36 9.09 -7.60 4.37
C VAL A 36 8.59 -6.19 4.09
N ASP A 37 9.41 -5.38 3.40
CA ASP A 37 8.94 -4.05 2.98
C ASP A 37 7.83 -4.24 1.94
N ILE A 38 6.64 -3.68 2.23
CA ILE A 38 5.50 -3.77 1.31
C ILE A 38 5.78 -3.17 -0.08
N MET A 39 6.84 -2.36 -0.23
CA MET A 39 7.27 -1.82 -1.52
C MET A 39 7.85 -2.89 -2.46
N ASP A 40 8.39 -3.97 -1.90
CA ASP A 40 8.98 -5.08 -2.65
C ASP A 40 8.00 -6.25 -2.83
N ALA A 41 6.80 -6.16 -2.23
CA ALA A 41 5.80 -7.20 -2.29
C ALA A 41 5.19 -7.32 -3.69
N LYS A 42 5.11 -8.56 -4.22
CA LYS A 42 4.47 -8.85 -5.51
C LYS A 42 2.96 -8.87 -5.44
N ILE A 43 2.41 -9.22 -4.29
CA ILE A 43 0.97 -9.27 -4.04
C ILE A 43 0.70 -8.52 -2.75
N LEU A 44 -0.21 -7.55 -2.81
CA LEU A 44 -0.64 -6.79 -1.64
C LEU A 44 -2.14 -6.96 -1.40
N VAL A 45 -2.47 -7.28 -0.16
CA VAL A 45 -3.85 -7.33 0.32
C VAL A 45 -4.08 -6.13 1.23
N SER A 46 -4.69 -5.08 0.69
CA SER A 46 -4.84 -3.80 1.37
C SER A 46 -6.22 -3.64 1.99
N GLY A 47 -6.26 -3.32 3.29
CA GLY A 47 -7.47 -3.06 4.03
C GLY A 47 -7.78 -1.57 4.19
N GLY A 48 -9.04 -1.20 3.92
CA GLY A 48 -9.57 0.11 4.24
C GLY A 48 -10.36 0.14 5.55
N ARG A 49 -10.90 1.31 5.88
CA ARG A 49 -11.78 1.48 7.05
C ARG A 49 -12.98 0.54 7.05
N GLY A 50 -13.45 0.12 5.85
CA GLY A 50 -14.57 -0.80 5.71
C GLY A 50 -14.31 -2.21 6.25
N VAL A 51 -13.05 -2.60 6.43
CA VAL A 51 -12.65 -3.90 6.99
C VAL A 51 -12.87 -3.94 8.51
N GLY A 52 -12.69 -2.81 9.19
CA GLY A 52 -12.67 -2.78 10.66
C GLY A 52 -11.37 -3.37 11.24
N GLU A 53 -11.17 -3.19 12.54
CA GLU A 53 -9.97 -3.69 13.22
C GLU A 53 -9.88 -5.22 13.19
N GLU A 54 -10.98 -5.89 13.52
CA GLU A 54 -11.06 -7.35 13.62
C GLU A 54 -10.89 -8.05 12.25
N GLY A 55 -11.29 -7.38 11.17
CA GLY A 55 -11.26 -7.94 9.82
C GLY A 55 -9.84 -8.13 9.23
N PHE A 56 -8.81 -7.52 9.83
CA PHE A 56 -7.43 -7.68 9.35
C PHE A 56 -6.89 -9.12 9.49
N GLY A 57 -7.44 -9.92 10.40
CA GLY A 57 -7.14 -11.35 10.48
C GLY A 57 -7.47 -12.09 9.19
N MET A 58 -8.63 -11.80 8.60
CA MET A 58 -9.10 -12.36 7.33
C MET A 58 -8.21 -11.93 6.14
N LEU A 59 -7.72 -10.69 6.15
CA LEU A 59 -6.80 -10.20 5.11
C LEU A 59 -5.43 -10.87 5.18
N LYS A 60 -4.93 -11.14 6.40
CA LYS A 60 -3.69 -11.89 6.62
C LYS A 60 -3.79 -13.30 6.05
N GLU A 61 -4.90 -13.97 6.33
CA GLU A 61 -5.14 -15.32 5.79
C GLU A 61 -5.15 -15.34 4.25
N LEU A 62 -5.80 -14.35 3.62
CA LEU A 62 -5.79 -14.21 2.17
C LEU A 62 -4.36 -13.95 1.64
N ALA A 63 -3.61 -13.06 2.29
CA ALA A 63 -2.24 -12.75 1.91
C ALA A 63 -1.33 -13.97 2.02
N GLU A 64 -1.43 -14.75 3.11
CA GLU A 64 -0.67 -15.99 3.30
C GLU A 64 -0.94 -17.02 2.19
N VAL A 65 -2.20 -17.22 1.81
CA VAL A 65 -2.58 -18.14 0.72
C VAL A 65 -1.97 -17.70 -0.61
N LEU A 66 -1.84 -16.40 -0.83
CA LEU A 66 -1.30 -15.83 -2.07
C LEU A 66 0.23 -15.67 -2.06
N GLY A 67 0.88 -15.87 -0.91
CA GLY A 67 2.30 -15.54 -0.73
C GLY A 67 2.57 -14.03 -0.85
N GLY A 68 1.62 -13.21 -0.40
CA GLY A 68 1.68 -11.76 -0.42
C GLY A 68 1.74 -11.14 0.96
N GLU A 69 1.70 -9.81 1.02
CA GLU A 69 1.78 -9.01 2.23
C GLU A 69 0.50 -8.22 2.48
N VAL A 70 0.25 -7.88 3.76
CA VAL A 70 -0.86 -7.03 4.15
C VAL A 70 -0.44 -5.57 4.14
N SER A 71 -1.31 -4.71 3.64
CA SER A 71 -1.17 -3.27 3.71
C SER A 71 -2.48 -2.59 4.14
N CYS A 72 -2.45 -1.29 4.33
CA CYS A 72 -3.65 -0.58 4.77
C CYS A 72 -3.72 0.86 4.24
N SER A 73 -4.93 1.42 4.29
CA SER A 73 -5.15 2.83 4.02
C SER A 73 -4.81 3.71 5.23
N ARG A 74 -4.60 5.01 5.00
CA ARG A 74 -4.35 6.00 6.06
C ARG A 74 -5.43 6.01 7.14
N ALA A 75 -6.70 5.88 6.79
CA ALA A 75 -7.79 5.88 7.77
C ALA A 75 -7.67 4.74 8.79
N VAL A 76 -7.07 3.62 8.43
CA VAL A 76 -6.80 2.49 9.32
C VAL A 76 -5.71 2.83 10.32
N VAL A 77 -4.65 3.50 9.87
CA VAL A 77 -3.55 3.97 10.73
C VAL A 77 -4.02 5.07 11.67
N ASP A 78 -4.79 6.03 11.17
CA ASP A 78 -5.35 7.11 11.99
C ASP A 78 -6.27 6.59 13.11
N ASN A 79 -6.92 5.42 12.90
CA ASN A 79 -7.70 4.72 13.93
C ASN A 79 -6.83 3.84 14.87
N GLY A 80 -5.53 3.71 14.63
CA GLY A 80 -4.63 2.91 15.44
C GLY A 80 -4.74 1.38 15.22
N TRP A 81 -5.45 0.93 14.18
CA TRP A 81 -5.67 -0.51 13.92
C TRP A 81 -4.46 -1.21 13.30
N GLN A 82 -3.66 -0.48 12.52
CA GLN A 82 -2.44 -1.01 11.91
C GLN A 82 -1.30 0.02 11.98
N PRO A 83 -0.04 -0.42 11.95
CA PRO A 83 1.12 0.46 12.00
C PRO A 83 1.28 1.25 10.70
N ARG A 84 1.95 2.40 10.79
CA ARG A 84 2.20 3.30 9.66
C ARG A 84 3.11 2.68 8.59
N ASP A 85 3.96 1.75 8.96
CA ASP A 85 4.95 1.14 8.06
C ASP A 85 4.33 0.36 6.91
N ILE A 86 3.06 -0.05 7.05
CA ILE A 86 2.29 -0.73 6.01
C ILE A 86 1.22 0.15 5.36
N GLN A 87 1.28 1.47 5.61
CA GLN A 87 0.34 2.42 5.01
C GLN A 87 0.67 2.67 3.54
N VAL A 88 -0.32 2.51 2.66
CA VAL A 88 -0.25 2.86 1.23
C VAL A 88 -0.96 4.19 0.97
N GLY A 89 -0.37 5.01 0.11
CA GLY A 89 -0.93 6.29 -0.33
C GLY A 89 0.10 7.41 -0.31
N GLN A 90 -0.31 8.60 -0.71
CA GLN A 90 0.53 9.80 -0.85
C GLN A 90 1.36 10.14 0.41
N THR A 91 0.82 9.87 1.60
CA THR A 91 1.48 10.13 2.90
C THR A 91 2.08 8.87 3.53
N GLY A 92 2.01 7.74 2.83
CA GLY A 92 2.58 6.46 3.18
C GLY A 92 3.59 6.00 2.14
N LYS A 93 3.55 4.71 1.82
CA LYS A 93 4.37 4.11 0.78
C LYS A 93 3.66 4.10 -0.56
N THR A 94 4.41 4.30 -1.64
CA THR A 94 3.97 4.05 -3.01
C THR A 94 4.43 2.66 -3.39
N VAL A 95 3.50 1.85 -3.88
CA VAL A 95 3.71 0.43 -4.18
C VAL A 95 3.33 0.11 -5.63
N ARG A 96 3.94 -0.92 -6.20
CA ARG A 96 3.69 -1.38 -7.57
C ARG A 96 3.72 -2.91 -7.63
N PRO A 97 2.80 -3.57 -6.90
CA PRO A 97 2.71 -5.03 -6.93
C PRO A 97 2.14 -5.52 -8.27
N ASN A 98 2.35 -6.80 -8.56
CA ASN A 98 1.66 -7.44 -9.67
C ASN A 98 0.16 -7.56 -9.42
N VAL A 99 -0.26 -7.73 -8.16
CA VAL A 99 -1.68 -7.75 -7.79
C VAL A 99 -1.91 -6.93 -6.52
N TYR A 100 -2.85 -6.00 -6.60
CA TYR A 100 -3.30 -5.19 -5.48
C TYR A 100 -4.77 -5.47 -5.16
N PHE A 101 -5.06 -6.05 -4.01
CA PHE A 101 -6.42 -6.21 -3.52
C PHE A 101 -6.80 -4.99 -2.67
N ALA A 102 -7.76 -4.20 -3.13
CA ALA A 102 -8.33 -3.06 -2.41
C ALA A 102 -9.63 -3.48 -1.70
N ILE A 103 -9.55 -3.84 -0.42
CA ILE A 103 -10.67 -4.41 0.33
C ILE A 103 -11.23 -3.39 1.32
N GLY A 104 -12.49 -2.99 1.15
CA GLY A 104 -13.14 -1.98 1.99
C GLY A 104 -12.49 -0.61 1.94
N ILE A 105 -11.83 -0.28 0.82
CA ILE A 105 -11.17 1.00 0.51
C ILE A 105 -12.11 1.82 -0.37
N SER A 106 -12.29 3.10 -0.04
CA SER A 106 -13.17 4.00 -0.81
C SER A 106 -12.58 4.47 -2.14
N GLY A 107 -11.26 4.53 -2.26
CA GLY A 107 -10.61 5.06 -3.48
C GLY A 107 -10.36 6.57 -3.44
N ALA A 108 -10.13 7.15 -2.27
CA ALA A 108 -9.69 8.54 -2.18
C ALA A 108 -8.41 8.73 -3.00
N ILE A 109 -8.31 9.87 -3.73
CA ILE A 109 -7.21 10.16 -4.66
C ILE A 109 -5.82 10.02 -4.00
N GLN A 110 -5.72 10.35 -2.70
CA GLN A 110 -4.46 10.22 -1.96
C GLN A 110 -4.06 8.75 -1.72
N HIS A 111 -5.02 7.82 -1.69
CA HIS A 111 -4.74 6.40 -1.60
C HIS A 111 -4.38 5.86 -2.98
N VAL A 112 -5.17 6.20 -3.97
CA VAL A 112 -4.98 5.78 -5.38
C VAL A 112 -3.60 6.16 -5.87
N ALA A 113 -3.13 7.38 -5.63
CA ALA A 113 -1.78 7.83 -6.00
C ALA A 113 -0.63 6.97 -5.42
N GLY A 114 -0.91 6.13 -4.43
CA GLY A 114 0.08 5.21 -3.87
C GLY A 114 0.05 3.79 -4.45
N MET A 115 -0.96 3.45 -5.31
CA MET A 115 -1.14 2.08 -5.78
C MET A 115 -1.62 1.96 -7.24
N GLU A 116 -1.93 3.05 -7.92
CA GLU A 116 -2.48 3.06 -9.27
C GLU A 116 -1.57 2.42 -10.33
N ASP A 117 -0.26 2.39 -10.09
CA ASP A 117 0.73 1.75 -10.97
C ASP A 117 0.84 0.21 -10.74
N SER A 118 -0.07 -0.41 -9.99
CA SER A 118 -0.14 -1.88 -9.85
C SER A 118 -0.51 -2.54 -11.17
N ASP A 119 0.04 -3.73 -11.47
CA ASP A 119 -0.26 -4.42 -12.74
C ASP A 119 -1.72 -4.88 -12.83
N LEU A 120 -2.32 -5.24 -11.69
CA LEU A 120 -3.71 -5.67 -11.57
C LEU A 120 -4.31 -5.18 -10.25
N ILE A 121 -5.45 -4.51 -10.34
CA ILE A 121 -6.19 -3.99 -9.17
C ILE A 121 -7.52 -4.72 -9.06
N VAL A 122 -7.74 -5.37 -7.91
CA VAL A 122 -8.99 -6.07 -7.56
C VAL A 122 -9.65 -5.35 -6.40
N ALA A 123 -10.81 -4.75 -6.61
CA ALA A 123 -11.53 -4.01 -5.57
C ALA A 123 -12.73 -4.81 -5.03
N ILE A 124 -12.89 -4.78 -3.71
CA ILE A 124 -14.07 -5.34 -3.01
C ILE A 124 -14.64 -4.23 -2.12
N ASN A 125 -15.84 -3.77 -2.42
CA ASN A 125 -16.55 -2.77 -1.63
C ASN A 125 -18.05 -3.06 -1.64
N LYS A 126 -18.75 -2.70 -0.56
CA LYS A 126 -20.20 -2.77 -0.48
C LYS A 126 -20.93 -1.63 -1.20
N ASP A 127 -20.22 -0.52 -1.38
CA ASP A 127 -20.71 0.69 -2.03
C ASP A 127 -20.33 0.60 -3.52
N GLU A 128 -21.33 0.48 -4.39
CA GLU A 128 -21.15 0.35 -5.84
C GLU A 128 -20.61 1.63 -6.48
N ASP A 129 -20.84 2.80 -5.84
CA ASP A 129 -20.39 4.10 -6.30
C ASP A 129 -19.00 4.48 -5.74
N ALA A 130 -18.34 3.56 -5.03
CA ALA A 130 -17.00 3.83 -4.46
C ALA A 130 -15.98 4.13 -5.56
N PRO A 131 -15.27 5.27 -5.51
CA PRO A 131 -14.29 5.68 -6.54
C PRO A 131 -13.15 4.67 -6.78
N ILE A 132 -12.95 3.71 -5.87
CA ILE A 132 -11.98 2.64 -6.08
C ILE A 132 -12.28 1.80 -7.32
N PHE A 133 -13.55 1.69 -7.71
CA PHE A 133 -13.96 0.95 -8.90
C PHE A 133 -13.57 1.64 -10.21
N ASP A 134 -13.33 2.97 -10.19
CA ASP A 134 -12.87 3.71 -11.38
C ASP A 134 -11.44 3.32 -11.80
N VAL A 135 -10.65 2.79 -10.87
CA VAL A 135 -9.26 2.39 -11.10
C VAL A 135 -9.05 0.88 -11.02
N ALA A 136 -10.07 0.12 -10.65
CA ALA A 136 -9.97 -1.33 -10.53
C ALA A 136 -10.16 -2.03 -11.86
N ASP A 137 -9.31 -3.03 -12.16
CA ASP A 137 -9.50 -3.93 -13.31
C ASP A 137 -10.65 -4.91 -13.06
N TYR A 138 -10.82 -5.33 -11.80
CA TYR A 138 -11.93 -6.19 -11.37
C TYR A 138 -12.57 -5.61 -10.11
N GLY A 139 -13.87 -5.42 -10.16
CA GLY A 139 -14.69 -4.95 -9.04
C GLY A 139 -15.69 -5.99 -8.58
N ILE A 140 -15.78 -6.21 -7.27
CA ILE A 140 -16.82 -7.03 -6.64
C ILE A 140 -17.60 -6.17 -5.65
N VAL A 141 -18.85 -5.91 -5.98
CA VAL A 141 -19.77 -5.18 -5.09
C VAL A 141 -20.42 -6.15 -4.12
N GLY A 142 -20.18 -5.99 -2.82
CA GLY A 142 -20.79 -6.82 -1.80
C GLY A 142 -20.11 -6.79 -0.44
N ASP A 143 -20.57 -7.68 0.44
CA ASP A 143 -20.06 -7.81 1.80
C ASP A 143 -18.72 -8.54 1.82
N LEU A 144 -17.67 -7.81 2.16
CA LEU A 144 -16.31 -8.34 2.25
C LEU A 144 -16.18 -9.51 3.23
N ASN A 145 -16.98 -9.54 4.31
CA ASN A 145 -16.96 -10.64 5.29
C ASN A 145 -17.46 -11.97 4.71
N LYS A 146 -18.18 -11.94 3.58
CA LYS A 146 -18.62 -13.13 2.86
C LYS A 146 -17.70 -13.43 1.68
N ILE A 147 -17.29 -12.38 0.97
CA ILE A 147 -16.53 -12.51 -0.29
C ILE A 147 -15.10 -12.94 -0.01
N VAL A 148 -14.41 -12.30 0.95
CA VAL A 148 -12.98 -12.56 1.19
C VAL A 148 -12.73 -14.00 1.68
N PRO A 149 -13.47 -14.57 2.66
CA PRO A 149 -13.30 -15.97 3.04
C PRO A 149 -13.58 -16.95 1.89
N ALA A 150 -14.65 -16.71 1.12
CA ALA A 150 -14.97 -17.57 -0.03
C ALA A 150 -13.90 -17.50 -1.13
N LEU A 151 -13.31 -16.33 -1.35
CA LEU A 151 -12.20 -16.13 -2.28
C LEU A 151 -10.95 -16.87 -1.78
N THR A 152 -10.61 -16.72 -0.50
CA THR A 152 -9.47 -17.38 0.15
C THR A 152 -9.56 -18.90 0.02
N GLU A 153 -10.73 -19.49 0.27
CA GLU A 153 -10.96 -20.92 0.13
C GLU A 153 -10.75 -21.41 -1.30
N LYS A 154 -11.30 -20.68 -2.29
CA LYS A 154 -11.13 -21.03 -3.70
C LYS A 154 -9.67 -20.91 -4.15
N LEU A 155 -8.97 -19.86 -3.74
CA LEU A 155 -7.57 -19.64 -4.08
C LEU A 155 -6.68 -20.70 -3.45
N ARG A 156 -6.94 -21.12 -2.22
CA ARG A 156 -6.22 -22.23 -1.55
C ARG A 156 -6.29 -23.54 -2.33
N ALA A 157 -7.36 -23.75 -3.10
CA ALA A 157 -7.51 -24.93 -3.94
C ALA A 157 -6.71 -24.86 -5.25
N VAL A 158 -6.35 -23.65 -5.71
CA VAL A 158 -5.72 -23.40 -7.02
C VAL A 158 -4.24 -23.05 -6.88
N VAL A 159 -3.88 -22.29 -5.86
CA VAL A 159 -2.48 -21.90 -5.57
C VAL A 159 -1.84 -23.08 -4.82
N LYS A 160 -0.91 -23.75 -5.48
CA LYS A 160 -0.11 -24.87 -4.92
C LYS A 160 1.33 -24.44 -4.73
#